data_f0dfa120b19b5105f234fc5ce4a63e3c
#
_entry.id   f0dfa120b19b5105f234fc5ce4a63e3c
#
_cell.length_a   1.000
_cell.length_b   1.000
_cell.length_c   1.000
_cell.angle_alpha   90.00
_cell.angle_beta   90.00
_cell.angle_gamma   90.00
#
_symmetry.space_group_name_H-M   'P 1'
#
loop_
_entity.id
_entity.type
_entity.pdbx_description
1 polymer ?
#
loop_
_entity_poly.entity_id
_entity_poly.type
_entity_poly.pdbx_seq_one_letter_code
_entity_poly.pdbx_strand_id
1 'polypeptide(L)'
;MESVTETSADRIFSTPNAPASASPHALPSILQSIPWDAQTRELIVRPLPFAVNCEEAYPLLTCGAEYSFWLDSAREESPMSIASYVGVVPAQLSPLRVDSARAAAESGGEDPFAQLEAALASAPRVHPDAAAATGLPAGLRGGYVGYFGYEARAAMGMEHGHPVPGYLPAHEAPTPDSLWLPAARYLVHEHARPGAAARSWLVGDESWCEAAERLLSEALTPVLSEALTPVLSAALSAAGECASENTPVNAPDNAPELTELLLFPAPAAEAYMDAVRASQHEIYEGNSYEVCLTAQTNARIPNPSPDLFFELYRRQRAHNAAPYAAYLRCGDFSVLSSSPERFLSVDTHRNAQTKPIKGTIARGATPEEDAAAAAWLRTDEKTRAENLMIVDLLRNDLSTVSDPASVRVPVLMGVESYSTVHQLVSTVSSRLREGVSAVAAARACFPGGSMTGAPKPSTMQIIEGLEGRARGVYSGALGFVSADGSANLSIVIRTLVAHDEGTVTLAAGGAIVADSDPTAEYEEMLTKLRAALPPSVGRVVE
;
A
#
# COMPACT_ATOMS: atom_id res chain seq x y z
N MET A 1 -6.48 81.10 39.88
CA MET A 1 -7.80 80.84 39.32
C MET A 1 -7.76 79.39 38.92
N GLU A 2 -8.18 78.65 39.79
CA GLU A 2 -9.38 77.79 39.91
C GLU A 2 -9.21 76.58 39.07
N SER A 3 -8.96 75.49 39.68
CA SER A 3 -9.82 74.56 40.41
C SER A 3 -10.54 73.66 39.40
N VAL A 4 -10.70 72.42 39.56
CA VAL A 4 -11.26 71.65 40.63
C VAL A 4 -10.91 70.16 40.38
N THR A 5 -10.60 69.48 41.40
CA THR A 5 -10.60 68.04 41.67
C THR A 5 -11.90 67.37 41.25
N GLU A 6 -11.85 66.15 40.76
CA GLU A 6 -12.75 65.12 41.30
C GLU A 6 -12.16 63.71 41.16
N THR A 7 -12.39 63.01 42.22
CA THR A 7 -11.91 61.69 42.60
C THR A 7 -12.83 60.57 42.16
N SER A 8 -12.28 59.42 42.14
CA SER A 8 -12.86 58.16 42.65
C SER A 8 -13.33 57.10 41.65
N ALA A 9 -12.61 56.03 41.67
CA ALA A 9 -13.04 54.65 41.82
C ALA A 9 -14.18 54.13 40.88
N ASP A 10 -13.76 53.27 39.98
CA ASP A 10 -14.40 51.96 39.83
C ASP A 10 -13.47 51.04 39.07
N ARG A 11 -12.73 50.20 39.84
CA ARG A 11 -12.07 49.02 39.34
C ARG A 11 -13.15 47.94 39.18
N ILE A 12 -13.69 47.79 37.98
CA ILE A 12 -14.47 46.63 37.62
C ILE A 12 -13.46 45.54 37.17
N PHE A 13 -13.45 44.45 37.91
CA PHE A 13 -12.75 43.22 37.55
C PHE A 13 -13.22 42.74 36.19
N SER A 14 -12.39 42.86 35.14
CA SER A 14 -12.55 42.13 33.92
C SER A 14 -11.99 40.74 34.14
N THR A 15 -12.86 39.74 34.19
CA THR A 15 -12.52 38.34 34.02
C THR A 15 -11.76 38.13 32.70
N PRO A 16 -10.69 37.31 32.68
CA PRO A 16 -10.03 37.00 31.43
C PRO A 16 -11.02 36.28 30.51
N ASN A 17 -11.21 36.81 29.31
CA ASN A 17 -11.98 36.15 28.23
C ASN A 17 -11.48 34.72 28.08
N ALA A 18 -12.39 33.76 28.27
CA ALA A 18 -12.18 32.39 27.80
C ALA A 18 -11.79 32.46 26.31
N PRO A 19 -10.84 31.63 25.85
CA PRO A 19 -10.50 31.59 24.43
C PRO A 19 -11.77 31.28 23.65
N ALA A 20 -12.04 32.09 22.64
CA ALA A 20 -13.15 31.87 21.71
C ALA A 20 -13.10 30.42 21.24
N SER A 21 -14.25 29.72 21.33
CA SER A 21 -14.39 28.36 20.84
C SER A 21 -13.82 28.27 19.43
N ALA A 22 -12.78 27.47 19.25
CA ALA A 22 -12.21 27.22 17.93
C ALA A 22 -13.32 26.71 17.01
N SER A 23 -13.38 27.26 15.81
CA SER A 23 -14.32 26.81 14.78
C SER A 23 -14.15 25.31 14.55
N PRO A 24 -15.22 24.53 14.40
CA PRO A 24 -15.18 23.08 14.16
C PRO A 24 -14.30 22.69 12.96
N HIS A 25 -14.16 23.57 11.98
CA HIS A 25 -13.33 23.41 10.79
C HIS A 25 -11.80 23.47 11.05
N ALA A 26 -11.39 23.92 12.24
CA ALA A 26 -9.97 24.07 12.56
C ALA A 26 -9.35 22.82 13.22
N LEU A 27 -10.14 21.84 13.69
CA LEU A 27 -9.64 20.72 14.47
C LEU A 27 -8.73 19.74 13.69
N PRO A 28 -9.08 19.29 12.46
CA PRO A 28 -8.20 18.39 11.71
C PRO A 28 -6.87 19.02 11.30
N SER A 29 -6.86 20.30 10.94
CA SER A 29 -5.63 21.03 10.57
C SER A 29 -4.69 21.26 11.77
N ILE A 30 -5.19 21.17 13.01
CA ILE A 30 -4.38 21.30 14.21
C ILE A 30 -3.34 20.19 14.30
N LEU A 31 -3.67 18.94 13.93
CA LEU A 31 -2.73 17.83 13.98
C LEU A 31 -1.51 18.04 13.09
N GLN A 32 -1.71 18.67 11.92
CA GLN A 32 -0.63 18.98 10.97
C GLN A 32 0.23 20.16 11.43
N SER A 33 -0.31 21.05 12.26
CA SER A 33 0.42 22.20 12.81
C SER A 33 1.30 21.85 14.02
N ILE A 34 1.14 20.65 14.62
CA ILE A 34 1.97 20.21 15.74
C ILE A 34 3.40 19.97 15.22
N PRO A 35 4.41 20.72 15.72
CA PRO A 35 5.76 20.61 15.23
C PRO A 35 6.35 19.23 15.57
N TRP A 36 7.19 18.73 14.68
CA TRP A 36 8.00 17.54 14.90
C TRP A 36 9.39 17.97 15.38
N ASP A 37 9.85 17.38 16.49
CA ASP A 37 11.24 17.55 16.89
C ASP A 37 12.16 16.60 16.11
N ALA A 38 13.01 17.16 15.27
CA ALA A 38 13.97 16.41 14.45
C ALA A 38 14.97 15.56 15.27
N GLN A 39 15.07 15.78 16.58
CA GLN A 39 15.89 14.98 17.47
C GLN A 39 15.15 13.77 18.05
N THR A 40 13.85 13.66 17.84
CA THR A 40 13.05 12.52 18.32
C THR A 40 13.59 11.22 17.73
N ARG A 41 14.00 10.31 18.60
CA ARG A 41 14.49 8.96 18.25
C ARG A 41 13.58 7.86 18.78
N GLU A 42 12.80 8.15 19.83
CA GLU A 42 11.88 7.21 20.45
C GLU A 42 10.44 7.70 20.26
N LEU A 43 9.59 6.79 19.79
CA LEU A 43 8.15 7.00 19.66
C LEU A 43 7.45 6.45 20.91
N ILE A 44 6.52 7.22 21.46
CA ILE A 44 5.64 6.71 22.51
C ILE A 44 4.54 5.83 21.91
N VAL A 45 3.98 4.95 22.72
CA VAL A 45 2.83 4.12 22.40
C VAL A 45 1.73 4.41 23.40
N ARG A 46 0.60 4.91 22.91
CA ARG A 46 -0.56 5.26 23.72
C ARG A 46 -1.74 4.35 23.36
N PRO A 47 -2.08 3.37 24.22
CA PRO A 47 -3.28 2.55 24.04
C PRO A 47 -4.53 3.43 24.09
N LEU A 48 -5.47 3.19 23.17
CA LEU A 48 -6.78 3.83 23.20
C LEU A 48 -7.77 2.98 23.99
N PRO A 49 -8.69 3.61 24.77
CA PRO A 49 -9.70 2.88 25.53
C PRO A 49 -10.83 2.30 24.69
N PHE A 50 -10.80 2.52 23.37
CA PHE A 50 -11.79 2.05 22.39
C PHE A 50 -11.09 1.59 21.11
N ALA A 51 -11.73 0.70 20.37
CA ALA A 51 -11.31 0.31 19.04
C ALA A 51 -11.71 1.38 18.02
N VAL A 52 -10.83 1.71 17.10
CA VAL A 52 -11.02 2.77 16.10
C VAL A 52 -11.31 2.16 14.73
N ASN A 53 -12.34 2.64 14.05
CA ASN A 53 -12.54 2.36 12.64
C ASN A 53 -11.53 3.16 11.81
N CYS A 54 -10.61 2.48 11.12
CA CYS A 54 -9.57 3.13 10.31
C CYS A 54 -10.14 3.95 9.14
N GLU A 55 -11.27 3.54 8.56
CA GLU A 55 -11.92 4.24 7.45
C GLU A 55 -12.45 5.61 7.89
N GLU A 56 -12.98 5.71 9.11
CA GLU A 56 -13.44 6.97 9.71
C GLU A 56 -12.26 7.80 10.26
N ALA A 57 -11.24 7.13 10.79
CA ALA A 57 -10.07 7.79 11.37
C ALA A 57 -9.14 8.41 10.32
N TYR A 58 -9.04 7.81 9.12
CA TYR A 58 -8.10 8.26 8.10
C TYR A 58 -8.30 9.75 7.75
N PRO A 59 -9.49 10.23 7.34
CA PRO A 59 -9.69 11.64 7.01
C PRO A 59 -9.47 12.58 8.21
N LEU A 60 -9.75 12.12 9.45
CA LEU A 60 -9.54 12.92 10.66
C LEU A 60 -8.06 13.13 10.97
N LEU A 61 -7.25 12.07 10.83
CA LEU A 61 -5.82 12.10 11.17
C LEU A 61 -4.96 12.73 10.07
N THR A 62 -5.40 12.66 8.81
CA THR A 62 -4.57 13.00 7.64
C THR A 62 -5.01 14.27 6.90
N CYS A 63 -6.07 14.94 7.36
CA CYS A 63 -6.59 16.17 6.72
C CYS A 63 -5.50 17.20 6.45
N GLY A 64 -5.38 17.65 5.20
CA GLY A 64 -4.39 18.62 4.77
C GLY A 64 -2.94 18.12 4.71
N ALA A 65 -2.70 16.83 4.89
CA ALA A 65 -1.37 16.26 4.78
C ALA A 65 -0.99 16.00 3.31
N GLU A 66 0.22 16.42 2.93
CA GLU A 66 0.79 16.15 1.61
C GLU A 66 1.14 14.68 1.44
N TYR A 67 1.59 14.03 2.54
CA TYR A 67 1.97 12.62 2.57
C TYR A 67 1.28 11.90 3.71
N SER A 68 0.57 10.84 3.37
CA SER A 68 -0.10 9.99 4.36
C SER A 68 -0.25 8.57 3.85
N PHE A 69 -0.57 7.64 4.75
CA PHE A 69 -0.74 6.25 4.40
C PHE A 69 -1.85 5.58 5.22
N TRP A 70 -2.48 4.61 4.61
CA TRP A 70 -3.28 3.59 5.25
C TRP A 70 -2.86 2.22 4.71
N LEU A 71 -2.10 1.46 5.50
CA LEU A 71 -1.90 0.04 5.24
C LEU A 71 -3.09 -0.69 5.86
N ASP A 72 -3.98 -1.14 4.99
CA ASP A 72 -5.28 -1.65 5.35
C ASP A 72 -5.33 -3.17 5.15
N SER A 73 -5.38 -3.90 6.24
CA SER A 73 -5.62 -5.34 6.20
C SER A 73 -7.12 -5.63 6.04
N ALA A 74 -7.71 -5.16 4.92
CA ALA A 74 -9.16 -5.15 4.70
C ALA A 74 -9.81 -6.54 4.71
N ARG A 75 -9.05 -7.62 4.49
CA ARG A 75 -9.52 -9.01 4.61
C ARG A 75 -9.18 -9.57 5.99
N GLU A 76 -9.96 -9.21 6.99
CA GLU A 76 -9.70 -9.55 8.41
C GLU A 76 -9.64 -11.07 8.69
N GLU A 77 -10.33 -11.89 7.94
CA GLU A 77 -10.30 -13.36 8.02
C GLU A 77 -8.97 -13.99 7.55
N SER A 78 -8.11 -13.21 6.87
CA SER A 78 -6.82 -13.69 6.43
C SER A 78 -5.83 -13.76 7.59
N PRO A 79 -5.08 -14.86 7.74
CA PRO A 79 -4.01 -14.94 8.74
C PRO A 79 -2.87 -13.93 8.49
N MET A 80 -2.86 -13.28 7.32
CA MET A 80 -1.91 -12.22 6.97
C MET A 80 -2.37 -10.84 7.45
N SER A 81 -3.66 -10.66 7.77
CA SER A 81 -4.29 -9.41 8.20
C SER A 81 -4.29 -9.30 9.72
N ILE A 82 -3.17 -8.85 10.30
CA ILE A 82 -3.02 -8.75 11.76
C ILE A 82 -3.50 -7.39 12.26
N ALA A 83 -3.05 -6.32 11.62
CA ALA A 83 -3.34 -4.95 12.00
C ALA A 83 -3.36 -4.04 10.78
N SER A 84 -4.13 -2.96 10.88
CA SER A 84 -4.13 -1.82 9.97
C SER A 84 -3.36 -0.65 10.58
N TYR A 85 -2.75 0.19 9.74
CA TYR A 85 -1.94 1.34 10.14
C TYR A 85 -2.39 2.58 9.36
N VAL A 86 -2.82 3.61 10.06
CA VAL A 86 -3.16 4.92 9.47
C VAL A 86 -2.15 5.95 9.94
N GLY A 87 -1.40 6.55 9.04
CA GLY A 87 -0.34 7.46 9.43
C GLY A 87 -0.23 8.71 8.56
N VAL A 88 0.43 9.71 9.13
CA VAL A 88 0.69 11.00 8.51
C VAL A 88 2.16 11.36 8.67
N VAL A 89 2.74 11.93 7.62
CA VAL A 89 4.11 12.43 7.66
C VAL A 89 4.10 13.86 8.21
N PRO A 90 4.79 14.13 9.33
CA PRO A 90 4.98 15.50 9.81
C PRO A 90 5.61 16.38 8.73
N ALA A 91 5.18 17.64 8.59
CA ALA A 91 5.65 18.57 7.56
C ALA A 91 7.18 18.84 7.61
N GLN A 92 7.83 18.58 8.76
CA GLN A 92 9.27 18.73 8.95
C GLN A 92 10.08 17.51 8.47
N LEU A 93 9.42 16.40 8.13
CA LEU A 93 10.05 15.19 7.60
C LEU A 93 9.79 15.09 6.10
N SER A 94 10.82 14.70 5.36
CA SER A 94 10.71 14.48 3.92
C SER A 94 10.67 12.98 3.60
N PRO A 95 9.86 12.57 2.63
CA PRO A 95 9.95 11.24 2.07
C PRO A 95 11.35 10.94 1.49
N LEU A 96 11.75 9.68 1.49
CA LEU A 96 12.85 9.22 0.67
C LEU A 96 12.30 8.99 -0.74
N ARG A 97 12.86 9.67 -1.73
CA ARG A 97 12.37 9.65 -3.10
C ARG A 97 13.52 9.44 -4.09
N VAL A 98 13.36 8.49 -4.98
CA VAL A 98 14.25 8.27 -6.13
C VAL A 98 13.40 8.31 -7.38
N ASP A 99 13.54 9.38 -8.17
CA ASP A 99 12.73 9.58 -9.38
C ASP A 99 13.16 8.64 -10.50
N SER A 100 14.46 8.39 -10.66
CA SER A 100 15.00 7.46 -11.65
C SER A 100 16.16 6.65 -11.05
N ALA A 101 15.91 5.39 -10.77
CA ALA A 101 16.92 4.45 -10.29
C ALA A 101 17.96 4.15 -11.39
N ARG A 102 17.58 4.25 -12.68
CA ARG A 102 18.50 4.15 -13.82
C ARG A 102 19.50 5.30 -13.82
N ALA A 103 19.03 6.54 -13.72
CA ALA A 103 19.92 7.70 -13.69
C ALA A 103 20.88 7.63 -12.49
N ALA A 104 20.41 7.16 -11.32
CA ALA A 104 21.24 6.92 -10.16
C ALA A 104 22.29 5.83 -10.41
N ALA A 105 21.93 4.71 -11.02
CA ALA A 105 22.86 3.63 -11.33
C ALA A 105 23.95 4.07 -12.35
N GLU A 106 23.58 4.81 -13.40
CA GLU A 106 24.49 5.29 -14.44
C GLU A 106 25.43 6.41 -13.96
N SER A 107 24.98 7.29 -13.06
CA SER A 107 25.75 8.41 -12.53
C SER A 107 26.55 8.10 -11.25
N GLY A 108 26.42 6.90 -10.69
CA GLY A 108 26.98 6.54 -9.38
C GLY A 108 26.23 7.20 -8.23
N GLY A 109 24.96 7.54 -8.43
CA GLY A 109 24.07 8.06 -7.41
C GLY A 109 23.63 6.99 -6.40
N GLU A 110 22.85 7.40 -5.41
CA GLU A 110 22.40 6.54 -4.33
C GLU A 110 21.31 5.59 -4.81
N ASP A 111 21.51 4.30 -4.62
CA ASP A 111 20.51 3.30 -4.99
C ASP A 111 19.33 3.32 -3.99
N PRO A 112 18.08 3.10 -4.45
CA PRO A 112 16.89 3.23 -3.61
C PRO A 112 16.87 2.28 -2.41
N PHE A 113 17.47 1.10 -2.52
CA PHE A 113 17.56 0.15 -1.40
C PHE A 113 18.60 0.60 -0.38
N ALA A 114 19.76 1.07 -0.83
CA ALA A 114 20.79 1.60 0.06
C ALA A 114 20.32 2.88 0.77
N GLN A 115 19.59 3.76 0.08
CA GLN A 115 18.98 4.96 0.68
C GLN A 115 18.03 4.60 1.82
N LEU A 116 17.12 3.65 1.60
CA LEU A 116 16.20 3.20 2.63
C LEU A 116 16.94 2.55 3.81
N GLU A 117 17.94 1.72 3.53
CA GLU A 117 18.72 1.04 4.57
C GLU A 117 19.49 2.04 5.45
N ALA A 118 20.12 3.03 4.84
CA ALA A 118 20.82 4.10 5.56
C ALA A 118 19.85 4.93 6.42
N ALA A 119 18.67 5.26 5.89
CA ALA A 119 17.66 6.03 6.59
C ALA A 119 17.07 5.28 7.79
N LEU A 120 16.87 3.96 7.70
CA LEU A 120 16.37 3.13 8.79
C LEU A 120 17.28 3.14 10.03
N ALA A 121 18.59 3.30 9.84
CA ALA A 121 19.54 3.37 10.96
C ALA A 121 19.28 4.55 11.90
N SER A 122 18.73 5.65 11.39
CA SER A 122 18.39 6.87 12.15
C SER A 122 16.89 7.09 12.33
N ALA A 123 16.04 6.22 11.81
CA ALA A 123 14.59 6.36 11.91
C ALA A 123 14.11 6.34 13.37
N PRO A 124 13.12 7.15 13.72
CA PRO A 124 12.43 7.05 15.02
C PRO A 124 11.82 5.66 15.19
N ARG A 125 11.89 5.11 16.41
CA ARG A 125 11.42 3.75 16.69
C ARG A 125 10.69 3.64 18.00
N VAL A 126 9.82 2.66 18.12
CA VAL A 126 9.21 2.25 19.38
C VAL A 126 10.20 1.37 20.14
N HIS A 127 10.45 1.72 21.42
CA HIS A 127 11.28 0.87 22.29
C HIS A 127 10.58 -0.49 22.52
N PRO A 128 11.30 -1.62 22.50
CA PRO A 128 10.71 -2.95 22.70
C PRO A 128 9.93 -3.09 24.01
N ASP A 129 10.44 -2.50 25.11
CA ASP A 129 9.77 -2.54 26.42
C ASP A 129 8.47 -1.75 26.41
N ALA A 130 8.42 -0.59 25.73
CA ALA A 130 7.19 0.20 25.60
C ALA A 130 6.15 -0.57 24.77
N ALA A 131 6.55 -1.24 23.71
CA ALA A 131 5.67 -2.09 22.90
C ALA A 131 5.12 -3.27 23.73
N ALA A 132 5.97 -3.94 24.52
CA ALA A 132 5.56 -5.04 25.40
C ALA A 132 4.62 -4.57 26.51
N ALA A 133 4.94 -3.46 27.19
CA ALA A 133 4.14 -2.91 28.29
C ALA A 133 2.73 -2.47 27.84
N THR A 134 2.59 -2.00 26.60
CA THR A 134 1.31 -1.53 26.05
C THR A 134 0.55 -2.60 25.27
N GLY A 135 1.16 -3.77 25.06
CA GLY A 135 0.59 -4.86 24.26
C GLY A 135 0.45 -4.52 22.77
N LEU A 136 1.30 -3.63 22.23
CA LEU A 136 1.33 -3.28 20.82
C LEU A 136 1.62 -4.55 19.99
N PRO A 137 0.81 -4.87 18.96
CA PRO A 137 1.03 -6.06 18.14
C PRO A 137 2.37 -6.00 17.37
N ALA A 138 2.87 -7.15 16.93
CA ALA A 138 4.02 -7.22 16.04
C ALA A 138 3.69 -6.53 14.69
N GLY A 139 4.67 -5.84 14.11
CA GLY A 139 4.52 -5.12 12.84
C GLY A 139 5.27 -3.80 12.84
N LEU A 140 4.65 -2.74 12.33
CA LEU A 140 5.27 -1.43 12.18
C LEU A 140 5.59 -0.81 13.55
N ARG A 141 6.86 -0.49 13.79
CA ARG A 141 7.38 0.13 15.02
C ARG A 141 8.29 1.32 14.72
N GLY A 142 7.78 2.25 13.91
CA GLY A 142 8.57 3.28 13.26
C GLY A 142 9.24 2.77 11.99
N GLY A 143 10.13 3.54 11.38
CA GLY A 143 10.73 3.23 10.10
C GLY A 143 9.97 3.87 8.94
N TYR A 144 9.66 3.12 7.89
CA TYR A 144 9.12 3.67 6.65
C TYR A 144 7.98 2.85 6.06
N VAL A 145 7.02 3.54 5.45
CA VAL A 145 5.92 2.97 4.64
C VAL A 145 6.04 3.51 3.23
N GLY A 146 5.97 2.65 2.22
CA GLY A 146 6.13 3.10 0.85
C GLY A 146 6.24 1.97 -0.15
N TYR A 147 6.96 2.23 -1.25
CA TYR A 147 7.11 1.24 -2.30
C TYR A 147 8.46 1.35 -3.03
N PHE A 148 8.85 0.23 -3.63
CA PHE A 148 9.76 0.15 -4.76
C PHE A 148 8.92 -0.09 -6.02
N GLY A 149 8.97 0.81 -6.99
CA GLY A 149 8.41 0.62 -8.33
C GLY A 149 9.21 -0.39 -9.13
N TYR A 150 8.65 -0.93 -10.19
CA TYR A 150 9.30 -1.98 -10.98
C TYR A 150 10.67 -1.54 -11.55
N GLU A 151 10.82 -0.27 -11.89
CA GLU A 151 12.06 0.31 -12.43
C GLU A 151 13.16 0.45 -11.38
N ALA A 152 12.85 0.33 -10.07
CA ALA A 152 13.87 0.24 -9.01
C ALA A 152 14.84 -0.93 -9.22
N ARG A 153 14.49 -1.91 -10.10
CA ARG A 153 15.39 -2.97 -10.55
C ARG A 153 16.73 -2.44 -11.12
N ALA A 154 16.72 -1.20 -11.61
CA ALA A 154 17.95 -0.55 -12.10
C ALA A 154 19.07 -0.48 -11.04
N ALA A 155 18.75 -0.53 -9.76
CA ALA A 155 19.74 -0.64 -8.69
C ALA A 155 20.64 -1.90 -8.80
N MET A 156 20.18 -2.94 -9.49
CA MET A 156 20.96 -4.14 -9.82
C MET A 156 21.50 -4.11 -11.25
N GLY A 157 21.29 -3.01 -11.98
CA GLY A 157 21.59 -2.87 -13.40
C GLY A 157 23.06 -2.72 -13.76
N MET A 158 23.95 -2.58 -12.78
CA MET A 158 25.38 -2.44 -13.00
C MET A 158 26.15 -3.43 -12.14
N GLU A 159 27.05 -4.20 -12.75
CA GLU A 159 27.95 -5.10 -12.06
C GLU A 159 29.39 -4.85 -12.57
N HIS A 160 30.31 -4.55 -11.63
CA HIS A 160 31.72 -4.20 -11.94
C HIS A 160 31.84 -3.11 -13.03
N GLY A 161 30.90 -2.16 -13.10
CA GLY A 161 30.86 -1.08 -14.09
C GLY A 161 30.31 -1.47 -15.46
N HIS A 162 29.72 -2.66 -15.59
CA HIS A 162 29.07 -3.13 -16.82
C HIS A 162 27.56 -3.28 -16.63
N PRO A 163 26.75 -2.94 -17.66
CA PRO A 163 25.30 -3.16 -17.63
C PRO A 163 24.95 -4.63 -17.47
N VAL A 164 24.00 -4.93 -16.56
CA VAL A 164 23.41 -6.25 -16.41
C VAL A 164 22.14 -6.30 -17.26
N PRO A 165 22.05 -7.19 -18.28
CA PRO A 165 20.89 -7.27 -19.14
C PRO A 165 19.59 -7.44 -18.35
N GLY A 166 18.52 -6.75 -18.80
CA GLY A 166 17.19 -6.83 -18.21
C GLY A 166 16.97 -6.00 -16.93
N TYR A 167 18.01 -5.57 -16.25
CA TYR A 167 17.87 -4.73 -15.05
C TYR A 167 17.79 -3.24 -15.36
N LEU A 168 18.47 -2.75 -16.40
CA LEU A 168 18.37 -1.33 -16.80
C LEU A 168 17.11 -1.11 -17.65
N PRO A 169 16.10 -0.34 -17.16
CA PRO A 169 14.90 -0.04 -17.94
C PRO A 169 15.22 0.94 -19.09
N ALA A 170 14.54 0.78 -20.23
CA ALA A 170 14.62 1.72 -21.33
C ALA A 170 13.63 2.89 -21.20
N HIS A 171 12.60 2.72 -20.38
CA HIS A 171 11.51 3.66 -20.21
C HIS A 171 11.46 4.21 -18.78
N GLU A 172 11.04 5.47 -18.64
CA GLU A 172 10.83 6.14 -17.35
C GLU A 172 9.36 6.14 -16.99
N ALA A 173 9.06 5.90 -15.71
CA ALA A 173 7.71 5.97 -15.16
C ALA A 173 7.31 7.43 -14.86
N PRO A 174 6.01 7.78 -14.89
CA PRO A 174 5.53 9.08 -14.42
C PRO A 174 5.60 9.23 -12.90
N THR A 175 5.78 8.13 -12.18
CA THR A 175 5.94 8.09 -10.71
C THR A 175 7.41 7.85 -10.36
N PRO A 176 7.86 8.26 -9.16
CA PRO A 176 9.18 7.88 -8.67
C PRO A 176 9.39 6.36 -8.70
N ASP A 177 10.60 5.91 -9.01
CA ASP A 177 10.96 4.49 -8.95
C ASP A 177 11.00 3.96 -7.49
N SER A 178 11.11 4.86 -6.51
CA SER A 178 11.03 4.52 -5.10
C SER A 178 10.53 5.71 -4.29
N LEU A 179 9.57 5.47 -3.38
CA LEU A 179 9.07 6.46 -2.44
C LEU A 179 8.78 5.82 -1.09
N TRP A 180 9.39 6.35 -0.01
CA TRP A 180 9.23 5.86 1.34
C TRP A 180 8.90 6.99 2.31
N LEU A 181 7.75 6.90 2.96
CA LEU A 181 7.18 7.86 3.90
C LEU A 181 7.65 7.53 5.32
N PRO A 182 8.24 8.47 6.07
CA PRO A 182 8.59 8.25 7.48
C PRO A 182 7.37 7.89 8.32
N ALA A 183 7.37 6.73 8.97
CA ALA A 183 6.31 6.29 9.88
C ALA A 183 6.57 6.83 11.30
N ALA A 184 6.31 8.13 11.48
CA ALA A 184 6.59 8.86 12.72
C ALA A 184 5.34 9.14 13.57
N ARG A 185 4.16 9.21 12.96
CA ARG A 185 2.85 9.46 13.60
C ARG A 185 1.80 8.58 12.96
N TYR A 186 1.24 7.63 13.72
CA TYR A 186 0.25 6.71 13.17
C TYR A 186 -0.63 6.06 14.23
N LEU A 187 -1.83 5.67 13.80
CA LEU A 187 -2.76 4.79 14.49
C LEU A 187 -2.43 3.34 14.12
N VAL A 188 -2.45 2.45 15.10
CA VAL A 188 -2.43 0.99 14.91
C VAL A 188 -3.78 0.44 15.33
N HIS A 189 -4.43 -0.34 14.49
CA HIS A 189 -5.66 -1.05 14.79
C HIS A 189 -5.44 -2.55 14.62
N GLU A 190 -5.48 -3.30 15.71
CA GLU A 190 -5.44 -4.76 15.71
C GLU A 190 -6.86 -5.29 15.52
N HIS A 191 -7.06 -6.12 14.50
CA HIS A 191 -8.38 -6.69 14.18
C HIS A 191 -8.84 -7.67 15.25
N ALA A 192 -10.18 -7.74 15.45
CA ALA A 192 -10.78 -8.74 16.31
C ALA A 192 -10.46 -10.16 15.82
N ARG A 193 -10.24 -11.08 16.77
CA ARG A 193 -10.01 -12.50 16.51
C ARG A 193 -10.86 -13.35 17.42
N PRO A 194 -11.05 -14.63 17.13
CA PRO A 194 -11.74 -15.53 18.06
C PRO A 194 -11.11 -15.45 19.46
N GLY A 195 -11.90 -14.97 20.43
CA GLY A 195 -11.48 -14.78 21.82
C GLY A 195 -10.72 -13.51 22.16
N ALA A 196 -10.50 -12.58 21.20
CA ALA A 196 -9.87 -11.29 21.44
C ALA A 196 -10.62 -10.16 20.72
N ALA A 197 -10.97 -9.11 21.46
CA ALA A 197 -11.57 -7.90 20.88
C ALA A 197 -10.53 -7.09 20.10
N ALA A 198 -11.01 -6.30 19.14
CA ALA A 198 -10.18 -5.32 18.45
C ALA A 198 -9.63 -4.28 19.43
N ARG A 199 -8.42 -3.80 19.19
CA ARG A 199 -7.73 -2.81 20.02
C ARG A 199 -7.02 -1.79 19.14
N SER A 200 -6.82 -0.58 19.67
CA SER A 200 -6.13 0.49 18.94
C SER A 200 -5.10 1.21 19.81
N TRP A 201 -4.07 1.73 19.15
CA TRP A 201 -2.98 2.50 19.76
C TRP A 201 -2.62 3.68 18.87
N LEU A 202 -2.19 4.76 19.47
CA LEU A 202 -1.47 5.84 18.79
C LEU A 202 0.03 5.67 19.02
N VAL A 203 0.81 5.90 17.97
CA VAL A 203 2.27 5.85 17.99
C VAL A 203 2.81 7.16 17.41
N GLY A 204 3.66 7.85 18.16
CA GLY A 204 4.21 9.15 17.72
C GLY A 204 4.92 9.91 18.83
N ASP A 205 5.00 11.21 18.68
CA ASP A 205 5.38 12.11 19.78
C ASP A 205 4.19 12.37 20.70
N GLU A 206 4.48 12.76 21.96
CA GLU A 206 3.46 12.88 23.01
C GLU A 206 2.36 13.89 22.65
N SER A 207 2.76 15.06 22.17
CA SER A 207 1.81 16.15 21.86
C SER A 207 0.86 15.78 20.74
N TRP A 208 1.34 15.07 19.72
CA TRP A 208 0.47 14.57 18.64
C TRP A 208 -0.45 13.47 19.15
N CYS A 209 0.07 12.51 19.93
CA CYS A 209 -0.76 11.43 20.47
C CYS A 209 -1.89 11.96 21.35
N GLU A 210 -1.64 12.98 22.19
CA GLU A 210 -2.67 13.62 23.03
C GLU A 210 -3.75 14.33 22.19
N ALA A 211 -3.33 15.06 21.16
CA ALA A 211 -4.26 15.76 20.28
C ALA A 211 -5.08 14.77 19.42
N ALA A 212 -4.45 13.73 18.90
CA ALA A 212 -5.11 12.69 18.11
C ALA A 212 -6.10 11.87 18.94
N GLU A 213 -5.74 11.49 20.20
CA GLU A 213 -6.65 10.79 21.10
C GLU A 213 -7.90 11.64 21.38
N ARG A 214 -7.71 12.93 21.67
CA ARG A 214 -8.83 13.86 21.89
C ARG A 214 -9.73 13.94 20.67
N LEU A 215 -9.16 14.17 19.48
CA LEU A 215 -9.91 14.25 18.23
C LEU A 215 -10.71 12.96 17.97
N LEU A 216 -10.07 11.79 18.08
CA LEU A 216 -10.74 10.51 17.86
C LEU A 216 -11.83 10.22 18.92
N SER A 217 -11.58 10.59 20.18
CA SER A 217 -12.56 10.45 21.27
C SER A 217 -13.78 11.31 21.03
N GLU A 218 -13.60 12.55 20.62
CA GLU A 218 -14.69 13.49 20.33
C GLU A 218 -15.48 13.08 19.08
N ALA A 219 -14.76 12.63 18.03
CA ALA A 219 -15.38 12.31 16.74
C ALA A 219 -16.08 10.94 16.70
N LEU A 220 -15.53 9.92 17.39
CA LEU A 220 -15.93 8.53 17.19
C LEU A 220 -16.65 7.91 18.40
N THR A 221 -16.84 8.65 19.52
CA THR A 221 -17.51 8.10 20.71
C THR A 221 -19.00 8.50 20.76
N PRO A 222 -19.96 7.57 20.73
CA PRO A 222 -21.39 7.84 20.57
C PRO A 222 -22.04 8.70 21.67
N VAL A 223 -21.48 8.74 22.88
CA VAL A 223 -22.05 9.45 24.03
C VAL A 223 -21.99 10.98 23.90
N LEU A 224 -21.13 11.50 23.02
CA LEU A 224 -21.00 12.92 22.71
C LEU A 224 -21.66 13.32 21.40
N SER A 225 -22.13 12.36 20.61
CA SER A 225 -22.62 12.60 19.24
C SER A 225 -23.93 13.40 19.21
N GLU A 226 -24.82 13.28 20.21
CA GLU A 226 -26.08 14.07 20.23
C GLU A 226 -25.84 15.57 20.45
N ALA A 227 -24.77 15.95 21.16
CA ALA A 227 -24.41 17.37 21.36
C ALA A 227 -23.48 17.92 20.27
N LEU A 228 -22.76 17.07 19.55
CA LEU A 228 -21.74 17.43 18.57
C LEU A 228 -22.12 17.09 17.13
N THR A 229 -23.28 16.44 16.89
CA THR A 229 -23.77 16.14 15.54
C THR A 229 -23.70 17.35 14.60
N PRO A 230 -24.02 18.61 15.02
CA PRO A 230 -23.82 19.77 14.18
C PRO A 230 -22.36 20.10 13.91
N VAL A 231 -21.47 19.82 14.86
CA VAL A 231 -20.04 20.15 14.81
C VAL A 231 -19.26 19.14 13.96
N LEU A 232 -19.62 17.85 14.08
CA LEU A 232 -19.03 16.79 13.27
C LEU A 232 -19.47 16.86 11.81
N SER A 233 -20.76 17.12 11.60
CA SER A 233 -21.35 17.40 10.31
C SER A 233 -20.64 18.54 9.59
N ALA A 234 -20.33 19.61 10.31
CA ALA A 234 -19.58 20.73 9.79
C ALA A 234 -18.10 20.39 9.50
N ALA A 235 -17.43 19.57 10.34
CA ALA A 235 -16.03 19.17 10.14
C ALA A 235 -15.86 18.19 8.96
N LEU A 236 -16.78 17.25 8.79
CA LEU A 236 -16.83 16.32 7.64
C LEU A 236 -17.22 17.05 6.35
N SER A 237 -18.13 18.06 6.45
CA SER A 237 -18.49 18.95 5.36
C SER A 237 -17.33 19.87 4.93
N ALA A 238 -16.48 20.31 5.87
CA ALA A 238 -15.35 21.18 5.59
C ALA A 238 -14.15 20.43 4.99
N ALA A 239 -14.00 19.15 5.27
CA ALA A 239 -13.06 18.30 4.52
C ALA A 239 -13.48 18.16 3.03
N GLY A 240 -14.79 18.39 2.74
CA GLY A 240 -15.34 18.44 1.37
C GLY A 240 -15.55 19.86 0.81
N GLU A 241 -15.48 20.89 1.65
CA GLU A 241 -15.77 22.28 1.24
C GLU A 241 -14.52 23.13 0.98
N CYS A 242 -13.73 22.71 0.01
CA CYS A 242 -13.12 23.74 -0.82
C CYS A 242 -14.09 24.24 -1.91
N ALA A 243 -15.39 23.90 -1.87
CA ALA A 243 -16.44 24.46 -2.75
C ALA A 243 -17.87 24.29 -2.17
N SER A 244 -18.53 25.44 -1.96
CA SER A 244 -19.97 25.74 -1.93
C SER A 244 -20.84 25.44 -0.69
N GLU A 245 -21.71 26.43 -0.41
CA GLU A 245 -22.59 26.66 0.73
C GLU A 245 -23.88 25.81 0.77
N ASN A 246 -24.27 25.41 2.01
CA ASN A 246 -25.63 25.13 2.51
C ASN A 246 -26.44 23.94 1.99
N THR A 247 -26.42 22.81 2.74
CA THR A 247 -27.63 21.97 2.95
C THR A 247 -27.50 21.09 4.22
N PRO A 248 -28.60 20.67 4.89
CA PRO A 248 -28.56 19.96 6.18
C PRO A 248 -28.20 18.48 6.04
N VAL A 249 -27.39 17.99 6.99
CA VAL A 249 -26.73 16.67 6.95
C VAL A 249 -27.62 15.58 7.51
N ASN A 250 -28.08 14.70 6.64
CA ASN A 250 -28.39 13.30 6.95
C ASN A 250 -27.21 12.44 6.48
N ALA A 251 -26.82 11.40 7.24
CA ALA A 251 -25.76 10.41 7.04
C ALA A 251 -24.96 10.46 5.70
N PRO A 252 -23.75 9.92 5.54
CA PRO A 252 -22.65 10.37 4.68
C PRO A 252 -22.98 10.39 3.17
N ASP A 253 -23.86 11.30 2.75
CA ASP A 253 -24.25 11.53 1.34
C ASP A 253 -23.40 12.62 0.65
N ASN A 254 -22.41 13.20 1.34
CA ASN A 254 -21.52 14.22 0.76
C ASN A 254 -20.08 13.74 0.51
N ALA A 255 -19.88 12.45 0.24
CA ALA A 255 -18.68 12.03 -0.47
C ALA A 255 -18.67 12.74 -1.83
N PRO A 256 -17.51 13.27 -2.31
CA PRO A 256 -17.43 13.89 -3.62
C PRO A 256 -18.01 12.91 -4.64
N GLU A 257 -19.15 13.28 -5.24
CA GLU A 257 -19.83 12.41 -6.19
C GLU A 257 -18.90 12.17 -7.37
N LEU A 258 -18.53 10.92 -7.56
CA LEU A 258 -18.04 10.48 -8.86
C LEU A 258 -19.26 10.57 -9.79
N THR A 259 -19.47 11.72 -10.37
CA THR A 259 -20.64 12.02 -11.21
C THR A 259 -20.62 11.20 -12.51
N GLU A 260 -19.43 10.72 -12.91
CA GLU A 260 -19.24 9.88 -14.10
C GLU A 260 -18.31 8.71 -13.79
N LEU A 261 -18.66 7.52 -14.30
CA LEU A 261 -17.81 6.34 -14.22
C LEU A 261 -16.53 6.53 -15.03
N LEU A 262 -15.40 6.09 -14.47
CA LEU A 262 -14.13 6.08 -15.18
C LEU A 262 -14.18 5.06 -16.33
N LEU A 263 -13.89 5.51 -17.54
CA LEU A 263 -13.84 4.68 -18.72
C LEU A 263 -12.37 4.39 -19.07
N PHE A 264 -11.98 3.13 -18.93
CA PHE A 264 -10.65 2.65 -19.26
C PHE A 264 -10.71 1.95 -20.63
N PRO A 265 -10.09 2.51 -21.70
CA PRO A 265 -10.01 1.80 -22.97
C PRO A 265 -9.36 0.43 -22.80
N ALA A 266 -9.93 -0.61 -23.40
CA ALA A 266 -9.27 -1.91 -23.42
C ALA A 266 -7.93 -1.80 -24.17
N PRO A 267 -6.84 -2.44 -23.68
CA PRO A 267 -5.62 -2.57 -24.45
C PRO A 267 -5.90 -3.22 -25.82
N ALA A 268 -5.19 -2.80 -26.87
CA ALA A 268 -5.42 -3.29 -28.22
C ALA A 268 -5.22 -4.81 -28.30
N ALA A 269 -6.28 -5.54 -28.68
CA ALA A 269 -6.32 -7.01 -28.65
C ALA A 269 -5.22 -7.64 -29.51
N GLU A 270 -5.10 -7.22 -30.77
CA GLU A 270 -4.11 -7.79 -31.71
C GLU A 270 -2.68 -7.53 -31.20
N ALA A 271 -2.39 -6.32 -30.69
CA ALA A 271 -1.06 -5.99 -30.18
C ALA A 271 -0.69 -6.86 -28.95
N TYR A 272 -1.64 -7.10 -28.05
CA TYR A 272 -1.40 -7.97 -26.90
C TYR A 272 -1.23 -9.43 -27.32
N MET A 273 -2.08 -9.94 -28.21
CA MET A 273 -1.96 -11.30 -28.72
C MET A 273 -0.67 -11.53 -29.53
N ASP A 274 -0.18 -10.52 -30.27
CA ASP A 274 1.12 -10.58 -30.93
C ASP A 274 2.27 -10.61 -29.93
N ALA A 275 2.18 -9.86 -28.83
CA ALA A 275 3.16 -9.92 -27.75
C ALA A 275 3.14 -11.29 -27.01
N VAL A 276 1.97 -11.93 -26.89
CA VAL A 276 1.86 -13.32 -26.39
C VAL A 276 2.60 -14.28 -27.34
N ARG A 277 2.37 -14.20 -28.66
CA ARG A 277 3.07 -15.04 -29.66
C ARG A 277 4.59 -14.81 -29.66
N ALA A 278 5.01 -13.54 -29.50
CA ALA A 278 6.42 -13.21 -29.38
C ALA A 278 7.04 -13.76 -28.08
N SER A 279 6.32 -13.72 -26.96
CA SER A 279 6.74 -14.36 -25.70
C SER A 279 6.92 -15.88 -25.87
N GLN A 280 5.98 -16.54 -26.57
CA GLN A 280 6.07 -17.96 -26.86
C GLN A 280 7.27 -18.30 -27.77
N HIS A 281 7.59 -17.43 -28.73
CA HIS A 281 8.78 -17.59 -29.55
C HIS A 281 10.06 -17.54 -28.72
N GLU A 282 10.19 -16.59 -27.79
CA GLU A 282 11.32 -16.49 -26.87
C GLU A 282 11.43 -17.72 -25.94
N ILE A 283 10.29 -18.27 -25.52
CA ILE A 283 10.23 -19.52 -24.74
C ILE A 283 10.69 -20.71 -25.59
N TYR A 284 10.26 -20.80 -26.83
CA TYR A 284 10.66 -21.85 -27.77
C TYR A 284 12.17 -21.81 -28.07
N GLU A 285 12.75 -20.63 -28.24
CA GLU A 285 14.19 -20.42 -28.40
C GLU A 285 14.99 -20.70 -27.11
N GLY A 286 14.35 -20.97 -25.99
CA GLY A 286 14.98 -21.27 -24.71
C GLY A 286 15.47 -20.06 -23.93
N ASN A 287 15.05 -18.85 -24.32
CA ASN A 287 15.45 -17.60 -23.66
C ASN A 287 14.68 -17.35 -22.36
N SER A 288 13.51 -17.97 -22.19
CA SER A 288 12.70 -17.94 -20.97
C SER A 288 11.87 -19.22 -20.83
N TYR A 289 11.40 -19.52 -19.63
CA TYR A 289 10.42 -20.58 -19.37
C TYR A 289 9.01 -20.03 -19.19
N GLU A 290 8.89 -18.80 -18.69
CA GLU A 290 7.65 -18.08 -18.42
C GLU A 290 7.92 -16.58 -18.57
N VAL A 291 6.99 -15.86 -19.19
CA VAL A 291 7.04 -14.39 -19.33
C VAL A 291 5.78 -13.80 -18.71
N CYS A 292 5.90 -13.02 -17.66
CA CYS A 292 4.77 -12.24 -17.14
C CYS A 292 4.55 -10.99 -18.00
N LEU A 293 3.72 -11.14 -19.03
CA LEU A 293 3.35 -10.07 -19.97
C LEU A 293 2.22 -9.22 -19.39
N THR A 294 2.35 -7.87 -19.46
CA THR A 294 1.36 -6.96 -18.90
C THR A 294 0.90 -5.90 -19.90
N ALA A 295 -0.30 -5.39 -19.69
CA ALA A 295 -0.85 -4.24 -20.38
C ALA A 295 -1.30 -3.17 -19.39
N GLN A 296 -1.33 -1.92 -19.85
CA GLN A 296 -1.74 -0.76 -19.06
C GLN A 296 -2.81 0.01 -19.81
N THR A 297 -3.74 0.58 -19.05
CA THR A 297 -4.77 1.48 -19.56
C THR A 297 -4.93 2.67 -18.62
N ASN A 298 -5.41 3.79 -19.17
CA ASN A 298 -5.58 5.03 -18.43
C ASN A 298 -7.00 5.58 -18.61
N ALA A 299 -7.54 6.15 -17.54
CA ALA A 299 -8.77 6.95 -17.57
C ALA A 299 -8.48 8.38 -17.11
N ARG A 300 -9.43 9.27 -17.32
CA ARG A 300 -9.38 10.67 -16.85
C ARG A 300 -10.47 10.94 -15.83
N ILE A 301 -10.09 11.58 -14.72
CA ILE A 301 -11.02 12.12 -13.73
C ILE A 301 -11.17 13.61 -14.01
N PRO A 302 -12.39 14.10 -14.26
CA PRO A 302 -12.66 15.54 -14.20
C PRO A 302 -12.60 16.01 -12.73
N ASN A 303 -11.97 17.16 -12.47
CA ASN A 303 -11.83 17.74 -11.13
C ASN A 303 -11.20 16.81 -10.08
N PRO A 304 -9.96 16.35 -10.31
CA PRO A 304 -9.27 15.46 -9.39
C PRO A 304 -9.03 16.11 -8.03
N SER A 305 -9.14 15.35 -6.95
CA SER A 305 -8.78 15.81 -5.60
C SER A 305 -8.33 14.63 -4.73
N PRO A 306 -7.53 14.87 -3.68
CA PRO A 306 -7.15 13.83 -2.73
C PRO A 306 -8.35 13.13 -2.08
N ASP A 307 -9.41 13.87 -1.76
CA ASP A 307 -10.63 13.32 -1.16
C ASP A 307 -11.38 12.40 -2.13
N LEU A 308 -11.43 12.78 -3.42
CA LEU A 308 -11.99 11.92 -4.45
C LEU A 308 -11.17 10.62 -4.62
N PHE A 309 -9.84 10.70 -4.58
CA PHE A 309 -8.98 9.50 -4.65
C PHE A 309 -9.17 8.60 -3.45
N PHE A 310 -9.35 9.17 -2.26
CA PHE A 310 -9.67 8.39 -1.06
C PHE A 310 -11.04 7.71 -1.18
N GLU A 311 -12.06 8.40 -1.70
CA GLU A 311 -13.38 7.81 -1.97
C GLU A 311 -13.32 6.69 -3.01
N LEU A 312 -12.52 6.83 -4.07
CA LEU A 312 -12.25 5.75 -5.02
C LEU A 312 -11.66 4.52 -4.32
N TYR A 313 -10.69 4.74 -3.43
CA TYR A 313 -10.11 3.66 -2.64
C TYR A 313 -11.12 2.99 -1.72
N ARG A 314 -11.96 3.75 -1.03
CA ARG A 314 -13.05 3.20 -0.20
C ARG A 314 -13.96 2.25 -0.98
N ARG A 315 -14.38 2.67 -2.17
CA ARG A 315 -15.20 1.85 -3.08
C ARG A 315 -14.45 0.61 -3.56
N GLN A 316 -13.18 0.76 -3.94
CA GLN A 316 -12.33 -0.37 -4.35
C GLN A 316 -12.15 -1.37 -3.20
N ARG A 317 -11.86 -0.90 -2.01
CA ARG A 317 -11.73 -1.69 -0.79
C ARG A 317 -12.99 -2.50 -0.46
N ALA A 318 -14.14 -1.85 -0.52
CA ALA A 318 -15.43 -2.50 -0.25
C ALA A 318 -15.76 -3.61 -1.27
N HIS A 319 -15.38 -3.43 -2.54
CA HIS A 319 -15.61 -4.40 -3.60
C HIS A 319 -14.57 -5.53 -3.61
N ASN A 320 -13.32 -5.21 -3.36
CA ASN A 320 -12.18 -6.12 -3.48
C ASN A 320 -11.29 -6.06 -2.23
N ALA A 321 -11.85 -6.47 -1.09
CA ALA A 321 -11.11 -6.55 0.16
C ALA A 321 -9.90 -7.49 0.02
N ALA A 322 -8.71 -7.03 0.40
CA ALA A 322 -7.46 -7.76 0.24
C ALA A 322 -6.60 -7.69 1.51
N PRO A 323 -5.77 -8.72 1.78
CA PRO A 323 -4.91 -8.74 2.97
C PRO A 323 -3.79 -7.69 2.94
N TYR A 324 -3.46 -7.16 1.77
CA TYR A 324 -2.47 -6.10 1.54
C TYR A 324 -3.10 -4.90 0.84
N ALA A 325 -4.33 -4.56 1.20
CA ALA A 325 -4.93 -3.33 0.75
C ALA A 325 -4.14 -2.13 1.31
N ALA A 326 -4.01 -1.06 0.53
CA ALA A 326 -3.27 0.13 0.95
C ALA A 326 -3.72 1.36 0.19
N TYR A 327 -3.77 2.49 0.87
CA TYR A 327 -3.88 3.82 0.29
C TYR A 327 -2.66 4.64 0.69
N LEU A 328 -1.93 5.17 -0.28
CA LEU A 328 -0.82 6.09 -0.06
C LEU A 328 -1.12 7.42 -0.75
N ARG A 329 -1.05 8.52 -0.03
CA ARG A 329 -0.97 9.87 -0.59
C ARG A 329 0.50 10.26 -0.71
N CYS A 330 0.96 10.54 -1.91
CA CYS A 330 2.37 10.67 -2.27
C CYS A 330 2.72 12.04 -2.88
N GLY A 331 2.21 13.13 -2.31
CA GLY A 331 2.38 14.47 -2.88
C GLY A 331 1.42 14.71 -4.02
N ASP A 332 1.86 14.57 -5.25
CA ASP A 332 1.13 14.85 -6.49
C ASP A 332 0.38 13.63 -7.09
N PHE A 333 0.40 12.49 -6.41
CA PHE A 333 -0.35 11.29 -6.80
C PHE A 333 -0.78 10.47 -5.60
N SER A 334 -1.67 9.50 -5.83
CA SER A 334 -2.12 8.52 -4.84
C SER A 334 -2.04 7.10 -5.39
N VAL A 335 -1.69 6.14 -4.53
CA VAL A 335 -1.68 4.70 -4.83
C VAL A 335 -2.83 4.03 -4.11
N LEU A 336 -3.74 3.40 -4.85
CA LEU A 336 -4.93 2.73 -4.37
C LEU A 336 -4.78 1.23 -4.64
N SER A 337 -4.35 0.46 -3.65
CA SER A 337 -3.99 -0.94 -3.83
C SER A 337 -4.94 -1.89 -3.12
N SER A 338 -5.33 -2.97 -3.81
CA SER A 338 -6.07 -4.12 -3.27
C SER A 338 -5.29 -5.42 -3.53
N SER A 339 -4.00 -5.42 -3.19
CA SER A 339 -3.14 -6.56 -3.46
C SER A 339 -3.46 -7.77 -2.57
N PRO A 340 -3.63 -8.97 -3.15
CA PRO A 340 -3.80 -10.19 -2.38
C PRO A 340 -2.47 -10.89 -2.04
N GLU A 341 -1.34 -10.51 -2.67
CA GLU A 341 -0.12 -11.33 -2.73
C GLU A 341 1.02 -10.76 -1.90
N ARG A 342 1.63 -11.60 -1.07
CA ARG A 342 2.85 -11.26 -0.31
C ARG A 342 4.07 -11.35 -1.21
N PHE A 343 4.79 -10.23 -1.36
CA PHE A 343 6.12 -10.22 -1.94
C PHE A 343 7.14 -10.80 -0.95
N LEU A 344 7.28 -10.17 0.22
CA LEU A 344 8.23 -10.57 1.26
C LEU A 344 7.75 -10.12 2.64
N SER A 345 7.81 -11.00 3.63
CA SER A 345 7.80 -10.60 5.03
C SER A 345 9.06 -11.07 5.73
N VAL A 346 9.55 -10.24 6.66
CA VAL A 346 10.69 -10.56 7.54
C VAL A 346 10.26 -10.20 8.96
N ASP A 347 10.42 -11.14 9.89
CA ASP A 347 10.17 -10.87 11.31
C ASP A 347 11.44 -10.41 12.05
N THR A 348 11.29 -9.98 13.31
CA THR A 348 12.40 -9.54 14.17
C THR A 348 13.41 -10.65 14.48
N HIS A 349 13.08 -11.91 14.20
CA HIS A 349 13.98 -13.07 14.33
C HIS A 349 14.66 -13.44 13.03
N ARG A 350 14.52 -12.60 11.98
CA ARG A 350 15.06 -12.80 10.63
C ARG A 350 14.42 -13.99 9.88
N ASN A 351 13.25 -14.45 10.27
CA ASN A 351 12.51 -15.38 9.44
C ASN A 351 11.90 -14.63 8.27
N ALA A 352 12.26 -15.03 7.07
CA ALA A 352 11.76 -14.47 5.80
C ALA A 352 10.73 -15.42 5.18
N GLN A 353 9.71 -14.85 4.55
CA GLN A 353 8.66 -15.63 3.90
C GLN A 353 8.13 -14.92 2.66
N THR A 354 7.95 -15.68 1.58
CA THR A 354 7.18 -15.27 0.39
C THR A 354 5.96 -16.18 0.23
N LYS A 355 4.90 -15.67 -0.41
CA LYS A 355 3.65 -16.41 -0.51
C LYS A 355 3.00 -16.22 -1.89
N PRO A 356 3.54 -16.86 -2.94
CA PRO A 356 3.02 -16.73 -4.30
C PRO A 356 1.65 -17.39 -4.43
N ILE A 357 0.80 -16.76 -5.25
CA ILE A 357 -0.53 -17.22 -5.61
C ILE A 357 -0.55 -17.50 -7.12
N LYS A 358 -0.94 -18.71 -7.50
CA LYS A 358 -1.24 -19.06 -8.89
C LYS A 358 -2.56 -19.84 -8.91
N GLY A 359 -3.48 -19.43 -9.76
CA GLY A 359 -4.82 -19.98 -9.82
C GLY A 359 -5.76 -19.43 -8.73
N THR A 360 -6.86 -18.88 -9.21
CA THR A 360 -7.96 -18.37 -8.39
C THR A 360 -9.26 -18.79 -9.06
N ILE A 361 -10.19 -19.35 -8.28
CA ILE A 361 -11.51 -19.75 -8.77
C ILE A 361 -12.57 -19.22 -7.80
N ALA A 362 -13.73 -18.82 -8.31
CA ALA A 362 -14.86 -18.38 -7.50
C ALA A 362 -15.36 -19.51 -6.61
N ARG A 363 -15.97 -19.16 -5.48
CA ARG A 363 -16.70 -20.11 -4.62
C ARG A 363 -17.88 -20.70 -5.37
N GLY A 364 -18.18 -21.97 -5.13
CA GLY A 364 -19.39 -22.60 -5.62
C GLY A 364 -20.64 -22.10 -4.95
N ALA A 365 -21.76 -22.09 -5.66
CA ALA A 365 -23.07 -21.71 -5.11
C ALA A 365 -23.61 -22.75 -4.13
N THR A 366 -23.22 -24.02 -4.28
CA THR A 366 -23.56 -25.11 -3.37
C THR A 366 -22.30 -25.70 -2.73
N PRO A 367 -22.38 -26.39 -1.58
CA PRO A 367 -21.23 -27.05 -0.96
C PRO A 367 -20.53 -28.03 -1.90
N GLU A 368 -21.27 -28.74 -2.75
CA GLU A 368 -20.75 -29.69 -3.74
C GLU A 368 -19.94 -29.00 -4.84
N GLU A 369 -20.49 -27.90 -5.40
CA GLU A 369 -19.80 -27.09 -6.41
C GLU A 369 -18.55 -26.43 -5.82
N ASP A 370 -18.63 -25.96 -4.57
CA ASP A 370 -17.52 -25.35 -3.85
C ASP A 370 -16.37 -26.33 -3.62
N ALA A 371 -16.70 -27.54 -3.18
CA ALA A 371 -15.74 -28.63 -3.02
C ALA A 371 -15.09 -29.05 -4.37
N ALA A 372 -15.89 -29.08 -5.45
CA ALA A 372 -15.40 -29.37 -6.80
C ALA A 372 -14.44 -28.28 -7.31
N ALA A 373 -14.76 -27.00 -7.08
CA ALA A 373 -13.88 -25.88 -7.43
C ALA A 373 -12.53 -25.96 -6.71
N ALA A 374 -12.55 -26.20 -5.40
CA ALA A 374 -11.34 -26.40 -4.61
C ALA A 374 -10.53 -27.64 -5.03
N ALA A 375 -11.20 -28.72 -5.43
CA ALA A 375 -10.56 -29.95 -5.93
C ALA A 375 -9.92 -29.70 -7.31
N TRP A 376 -10.58 -28.96 -8.18
CA TRP A 376 -10.06 -28.60 -9.50
C TRP A 376 -8.73 -27.85 -9.38
N LEU A 377 -8.64 -26.82 -8.54
CA LEU A 377 -7.38 -26.08 -8.31
C LEU A 377 -6.22 -27.00 -7.86
N ARG A 378 -6.51 -28.06 -7.11
CA ARG A 378 -5.47 -29.00 -6.67
C ARG A 378 -4.92 -29.88 -7.78
N THR A 379 -5.67 -30.06 -8.86
CA THR A 379 -5.39 -31.04 -9.92
C THR A 379 -5.10 -30.41 -11.27
N ASP A 380 -5.42 -29.12 -11.48
CA ASP A 380 -5.18 -28.42 -12.73
C ASP A 380 -3.68 -28.38 -13.06
N GLU A 381 -3.29 -28.99 -14.15
CA GLU A 381 -1.88 -29.19 -14.53
C GLU A 381 -1.18 -27.86 -14.82
N LYS A 382 -1.84 -26.92 -15.56
CA LYS A 382 -1.30 -25.61 -15.91
C LYS A 382 -1.00 -24.82 -14.63
N THR A 383 -2.00 -24.63 -13.77
CA THR A 383 -1.89 -23.88 -12.52
C THR A 383 -0.79 -24.44 -11.61
N ARG A 384 -0.68 -25.76 -11.54
CA ARG A 384 0.35 -26.43 -10.73
C ARG A 384 1.76 -26.24 -11.30
N ALA A 385 1.92 -26.32 -12.63
CA ALA A 385 3.20 -26.11 -13.30
C ALA A 385 3.69 -24.67 -13.09
N GLU A 386 2.82 -23.67 -13.28
CA GLU A 386 3.10 -22.26 -13.02
C GLU A 386 3.49 -22.03 -11.55
N ASN A 387 2.74 -22.61 -10.61
CA ASN A 387 3.02 -22.46 -9.18
C ASN A 387 4.38 -23.06 -8.81
N LEU A 388 4.71 -24.25 -9.34
CA LEU A 388 5.99 -24.91 -9.07
C LEU A 388 7.18 -24.08 -9.57
N MET A 389 7.06 -23.51 -10.75
CA MET A 389 8.11 -22.68 -11.37
C MET A 389 8.40 -21.44 -10.51
N ILE A 390 7.35 -20.73 -10.06
CA ILE A 390 7.52 -19.56 -9.20
C ILE A 390 8.07 -19.95 -7.83
N VAL A 391 7.66 -21.07 -7.25
CA VAL A 391 8.22 -21.57 -5.99
C VAL A 391 9.72 -21.82 -6.12
N ASP A 392 10.17 -22.41 -7.23
CA ASP A 392 11.59 -22.66 -7.44
C ASP A 392 12.39 -21.37 -7.63
N LEU A 393 11.85 -20.42 -8.37
CA LEU A 393 12.45 -19.07 -8.52
C LEU A 393 12.59 -18.37 -7.17
N LEU A 394 11.54 -18.35 -6.34
CA LEU A 394 11.57 -17.70 -5.03
C LEU A 394 12.48 -18.43 -4.02
N ARG A 395 12.60 -19.76 -4.13
CA ARG A 395 13.61 -20.52 -3.37
C ARG A 395 15.02 -20.10 -3.75
N ASN A 396 15.28 -19.95 -5.05
CA ASN A 396 16.57 -19.45 -5.55
C ASN A 396 16.86 -18.03 -5.01
N ASP A 397 15.91 -17.10 -5.13
CA ASP A 397 16.07 -15.72 -4.66
C ASP A 397 16.39 -15.67 -3.16
N LEU A 398 15.59 -16.35 -2.32
CA LEU A 398 15.82 -16.41 -0.88
C LEU A 398 17.13 -17.11 -0.52
N SER A 399 17.59 -18.10 -1.29
CA SER A 399 18.83 -18.82 -1.02
C SER A 399 20.06 -17.93 -1.07
N THR A 400 20.01 -16.86 -1.86
CA THR A 400 21.13 -15.90 -2.02
C THR A 400 21.41 -15.10 -0.76
N VAL A 401 20.42 -14.94 0.13
CA VAL A 401 20.46 -14.08 1.34
C VAL A 401 20.23 -14.85 2.65
N SER A 402 19.88 -16.11 2.57
CA SER A 402 19.52 -16.93 3.74
C SER A 402 20.58 -17.95 4.11
N ASP A 403 20.50 -18.48 5.32
CA ASP A 403 21.25 -19.67 5.74
C ASP A 403 20.88 -20.83 4.80
N PRO A 404 21.83 -21.47 4.11
CA PRO A 404 21.54 -22.44 3.04
C PRO A 404 20.61 -23.58 3.45
N ALA A 405 20.74 -24.08 4.66
CA ALA A 405 19.91 -25.17 5.20
C ALA A 405 18.53 -24.72 5.68
N SER A 406 18.22 -23.41 5.65
CA SER A 406 16.97 -22.87 6.19
C SER A 406 15.86 -22.73 5.16
N VAL A 407 16.18 -22.69 3.86
CA VAL A 407 15.19 -22.51 2.79
C VAL A 407 14.28 -23.74 2.69
N ARG A 408 12.98 -23.53 2.89
CA ARG A 408 11.95 -24.59 2.94
C ARG A 408 10.68 -24.17 2.23
N VAL A 409 9.87 -25.14 1.85
CA VAL A 409 8.53 -24.94 1.30
C VAL A 409 7.53 -25.61 2.24
N PRO A 410 7.13 -24.94 3.35
CA PRO A 410 6.23 -25.53 4.34
C PRO A 410 4.83 -25.81 3.79
N VAL A 411 4.40 -25.05 2.79
CA VAL A 411 3.16 -25.26 2.04
C VAL A 411 3.48 -25.25 0.56
N LEU A 412 3.20 -26.33 -0.13
CA LEU A 412 3.31 -26.45 -1.58
C LEU A 412 1.92 -26.71 -2.16
N MET A 413 1.40 -25.76 -2.96
CA MET A 413 0.11 -25.89 -3.67
C MET A 413 -1.07 -26.16 -2.71
N GLY A 414 -1.11 -25.47 -1.56
CA GLY A 414 -2.25 -25.51 -0.65
C GLY A 414 -3.41 -24.69 -1.22
N VAL A 415 -4.65 -25.17 -1.06
CA VAL A 415 -5.84 -24.39 -1.38
C VAL A 415 -6.26 -23.60 -0.14
N GLU A 416 -6.25 -22.27 -0.25
CA GLU A 416 -6.80 -21.36 0.74
C GLU A 416 -8.18 -20.89 0.27
N SER A 417 -9.18 -21.05 1.14
CA SER A 417 -10.57 -20.67 0.87
C SER A 417 -10.90 -19.37 1.58
N TYR A 418 -11.38 -18.40 0.85
CA TYR A 418 -11.84 -17.12 1.34
C TYR A 418 -13.34 -16.95 1.08
N SER A 419 -13.93 -15.86 1.53
CA SER A 419 -15.37 -15.60 1.38
C SER A 419 -15.87 -15.66 -0.07
N THR A 420 -15.05 -15.21 -1.03
CA THR A 420 -15.42 -15.08 -2.46
C THR A 420 -14.69 -16.02 -3.41
N VAL A 421 -13.53 -16.54 -3.01
CA VAL A 421 -12.65 -17.32 -3.90
C VAL A 421 -11.91 -18.42 -3.17
N HIS A 422 -11.48 -19.45 -3.92
CA HIS A 422 -10.39 -20.35 -3.56
C HIS A 422 -9.12 -19.93 -4.32
N GLN A 423 -7.96 -20.04 -3.68
CA GLN A 423 -6.66 -19.73 -4.26
C GLN A 423 -5.68 -20.88 -4.03
N LEU A 424 -4.89 -21.20 -5.05
CA LEU A 424 -3.76 -22.13 -4.92
C LEU A 424 -2.52 -21.33 -4.49
N VAL A 425 -2.04 -21.63 -3.29
CA VAL A 425 -1.01 -20.84 -2.62
C VAL A 425 0.15 -21.74 -2.23
N SER A 426 1.36 -21.29 -2.44
CA SER A 426 2.56 -21.88 -1.85
C SER A 426 3.20 -20.92 -0.86
N THR A 427 4.02 -21.46 0.04
CA THR A 427 4.80 -20.67 0.98
C THR A 427 6.25 -21.11 0.91
N VAL A 428 7.14 -20.17 0.64
CA VAL A 428 8.59 -20.37 0.76
C VAL A 428 9.07 -19.61 1.96
N SER A 429 9.81 -20.25 2.85
CA SER A 429 10.34 -19.65 4.07
C SER A 429 11.83 -19.92 4.22
N SER A 430 12.52 -18.99 4.89
CA SER A 430 13.95 -19.12 5.19
C SER A 430 14.30 -18.32 6.44
N ARG A 431 15.54 -18.45 6.89
CA ARG A 431 16.15 -17.56 7.88
C ARG A 431 17.28 -16.79 7.23
N LEU A 432 17.20 -15.47 7.27
CA LEU A 432 18.24 -14.60 6.72
C LEU A 432 19.56 -14.81 7.48
N ARG A 433 20.68 -14.77 6.74
CA ARG A 433 22.01 -14.81 7.34
C ARG A 433 22.21 -13.65 8.32
N GLU A 434 23.13 -13.82 9.24
CA GLU A 434 23.54 -12.75 10.14
C GLU A 434 24.08 -11.54 9.34
N GLY A 435 23.67 -10.34 9.72
CA GLY A 435 24.02 -9.11 9.02
C GLY A 435 23.22 -8.80 7.75
N VAL A 436 22.32 -9.70 7.32
CA VAL A 436 21.40 -9.41 6.20
C VAL A 436 20.14 -8.75 6.72
N SER A 437 19.85 -7.54 6.24
CA SER A 437 18.67 -6.76 6.58
C SER A 437 17.45 -7.19 5.76
N ALA A 438 16.25 -6.75 6.18
CA ALA A 438 15.02 -6.93 5.40
C ALA A 438 15.08 -6.20 4.05
N VAL A 439 15.76 -5.06 3.97
CA VAL A 439 15.95 -4.31 2.71
C VAL A 439 16.87 -5.07 1.77
N ALA A 440 17.98 -5.62 2.27
CA ALA A 440 18.87 -6.46 1.47
C ALA A 440 18.16 -7.73 0.96
N ALA A 441 17.29 -8.33 1.77
CA ALA A 441 16.46 -9.46 1.35
C ALA A 441 15.42 -9.04 0.28
N ALA A 442 14.78 -7.88 0.44
CA ALA A 442 13.87 -7.34 -0.57
C ALA A 442 14.61 -7.10 -1.90
N ARG A 443 15.78 -6.48 -1.88
CA ARG A 443 16.63 -6.27 -3.06
C ARG A 443 16.95 -7.59 -3.78
N ALA A 444 17.34 -8.62 -3.05
CA ALA A 444 17.72 -9.92 -3.63
C ALA A 444 16.55 -10.64 -4.31
N CYS A 445 15.32 -10.44 -3.80
CA CYS A 445 14.10 -11.02 -4.37
C CYS A 445 13.46 -10.15 -5.47
N PHE A 446 13.90 -8.88 -5.62
CA PHE A 446 13.26 -7.89 -6.49
C PHE A 446 13.77 -7.96 -7.95
N PRO A 447 12.90 -7.68 -8.96
CA PRO A 447 11.45 -7.65 -8.87
C PRO A 447 10.86 -9.02 -8.55
N GLY A 448 9.61 -9.05 -8.05
CA GLY A 448 8.94 -10.30 -7.69
C GLY A 448 8.90 -11.30 -8.84
N GLY A 449 9.20 -12.58 -8.54
CA GLY A 449 9.25 -13.63 -9.55
C GLY A 449 7.93 -13.80 -10.30
N SER A 450 6.78 -13.66 -9.60
CA SER A 450 5.44 -13.75 -10.20
C SER A 450 5.14 -12.62 -11.20
N MET A 451 5.95 -11.56 -11.21
CA MET A 451 5.79 -10.39 -12.09
C MET A 451 6.88 -10.31 -13.17
N THR A 452 7.77 -11.30 -13.24
CA THR A 452 8.88 -11.38 -14.21
C THR A 452 8.82 -12.69 -14.99
N GLY A 453 9.47 -13.71 -14.50
CA GLY A 453 9.60 -15.04 -15.09
C GLY A 453 10.99 -15.61 -14.85
N ALA A 454 11.34 -16.69 -15.52
CA ALA A 454 12.58 -17.41 -15.30
C ALA A 454 13.27 -17.80 -16.62
N PRO A 455 14.58 -17.53 -16.78
CA PRO A 455 15.50 -16.82 -15.87
C PRO A 455 15.20 -15.32 -15.80
N LYS A 456 15.24 -14.74 -14.58
CA LYS A 456 14.79 -13.37 -14.31
C LYS A 456 15.44 -12.32 -15.24
N PRO A 457 16.79 -12.24 -15.41
CA PRO A 457 17.40 -11.20 -16.26
C PRO A 457 16.98 -11.28 -17.71
N SER A 458 17.00 -12.47 -18.32
CA SER A 458 16.58 -12.69 -19.70
C SER A 458 15.12 -12.34 -19.90
N THR A 459 14.25 -12.81 -18.99
CA THR A 459 12.81 -12.53 -19.08
C THR A 459 12.49 -11.05 -18.95
N MET A 460 13.17 -10.31 -18.06
CA MET A 460 12.98 -8.86 -17.95
C MET A 460 13.40 -8.10 -19.22
N GLN A 461 14.43 -8.59 -19.92
CA GLN A 461 14.83 -8.02 -21.21
C GLN A 461 13.76 -8.26 -22.29
N ILE A 462 13.16 -9.44 -22.31
CA ILE A 462 12.04 -9.77 -23.22
C ILE A 462 10.84 -8.86 -22.91
N ILE A 463 10.45 -8.74 -21.64
CA ILE A 463 9.36 -7.88 -21.19
C ILE A 463 9.57 -6.43 -21.63
N GLU A 464 10.76 -5.89 -21.45
CA GLU A 464 11.11 -4.51 -21.85
C GLU A 464 10.89 -4.28 -23.35
N GLY A 465 11.30 -5.25 -24.18
CA GLY A 465 11.12 -5.17 -25.64
C GLY A 465 9.66 -5.31 -26.09
N LEU A 466 8.86 -6.10 -25.38
CA LEU A 466 7.47 -6.37 -25.75
C LEU A 466 6.48 -5.32 -25.24
N GLU A 467 6.66 -4.83 -24.01
CA GLU A 467 5.73 -3.86 -23.41
C GLU A 467 5.96 -2.42 -23.89
N GLY A 468 7.20 -2.05 -24.23
CA GLY A 468 7.57 -0.73 -24.76
C GLY A 468 7.21 0.44 -23.85
N ARG A 469 7.14 0.23 -22.53
CA ARG A 469 6.77 1.22 -21.51
C ARG A 469 7.31 0.85 -20.13
N ALA A 470 7.39 1.85 -19.25
CA ALA A 470 7.62 1.60 -17.83
C ALA A 470 6.35 1.04 -17.16
N ARG A 471 6.52 0.22 -16.14
CA ARG A 471 5.42 -0.29 -15.28
C ARG A 471 5.11 0.63 -14.10
N GLY A 472 6.09 1.40 -13.64
CA GLY A 472 5.98 2.30 -12.50
C GLY A 472 5.73 1.56 -11.19
N VAL A 473 4.77 2.02 -10.41
CA VAL A 473 4.38 1.40 -9.13
C VAL A 473 3.87 -0.03 -9.32
N TYR A 474 3.15 -0.29 -10.43
CA TYR A 474 2.64 -1.62 -10.76
C TYR A 474 3.78 -2.64 -10.95
N SER A 475 3.60 -3.86 -10.50
CA SER A 475 4.62 -4.94 -10.46
C SER A 475 5.78 -4.70 -9.48
N GLY A 476 5.75 -3.62 -8.74
CA GLY A 476 6.70 -3.32 -7.68
C GLY A 476 6.35 -4.01 -6.35
N ALA A 477 6.91 -3.49 -5.25
CA ALA A 477 6.67 -3.96 -3.90
C ALA A 477 6.24 -2.81 -2.98
N LEU A 478 5.14 -2.96 -2.24
CA LEU A 478 4.55 -1.93 -1.38
C LEU A 478 4.29 -2.46 0.02
N GLY A 479 4.54 -1.64 1.05
CA GLY A 479 4.24 -1.96 2.43
C GLY A 479 5.09 -1.18 3.41
N PHE A 480 5.63 -1.84 4.44
CA PHE A 480 6.50 -1.20 5.41
C PHE A 480 7.82 -1.93 5.61
N VAL A 481 8.85 -1.16 5.98
CA VAL A 481 10.09 -1.63 6.57
C VAL A 481 10.26 -0.92 7.90
N SER A 482 10.21 -1.69 8.97
CA SER A 482 10.19 -1.20 10.34
C SER A 482 11.60 -0.99 10.89
N ALA A 483 11.75 -0.02 11.79
CA ALA A 483 13.01 0.28 12.44
C ALA A 483 13.50 -0.83 13.39
N ASP A 484 12.67 -1.83 13.72
CA ASP A 484 13.05 -3.03 14.48
C ASP A 484 13.62 -4.17 13.60
N GLY A 485 13.76 -3.92 12.29
CA GLY A 485 14.28 -4.86 11.30
C GLY A 485 13.22 -5.76 10.67
N SER A 486 11.97 -5.65 11.08
CA SER A 486 10.86 -6.37 10.43
C SER A 486 10.40 -5.65 9.15
N ALA A 487 9.80 -6.41 8.23
CA ALA A 487 9.20 -5.87 7.01
C ALA A 487 7.99 -6.69 6.58
N ASN A 488 7.06 -6.05 5.90
CA ASN A 488 5.94 -6.73 5.26
C ASN A 488 5.56 -5.99 3.98
N LEU A 489 5.85 -6.61 2.83
CA LEU A 489 5.72 -6.04 1.51
C LEU A 489 4.83 -6.93 0.63
N SER A 490 3.92 -6.32 -0.09
CA SER A 490 3.07 -6.97 -1.10
C SER A 490 3.64 -6.79 -2.51
N ILE A 491 3.22 -7.65 -3.44
CA ILE A 491 3.33 -7.38 -4.88
C ILE A 491 2.30 -6.31 -5.24
N VAL A 492 2.68 -5.30 -6.01
CA VAL A 492 1.75 -4.25 -6.45
C VAL A 492 0.98 -4.70 -7.67
N ILE A 493 -0.19 -5.28 -7.43
CA ILE A 493 -1.20 -5.70 -8.42
C ILE A 493 -2.58 -5.25 -7.96
N ARG A 494 -3.57 -5.23 -8.86
CA ARG A 494 -4.93 -4.73 -8.55
C ARG A 494 -4.89 -3.33 -7.94
N THR A 495 -4.08 -2.47 -8.55
CA THR A 495 -3.74 -1.15 -8.02
C THR A 495 -4.06 -0.09 -9.05
N LEU A 496 -4.72 0.98 -8.61
CA LEU A 496 -4.89 2.22 -9.35
C LEU A 496 -3.82 3.22 -8.90
N VAL A 497 -3.25 3.97 -9.84
CA VAL A 497 -2.39 5.12 -9.54
C VAL A 497 -3.11 6.35 -10.09
N ALA A 498 -3.50 7.26 -9.19
CA ALA A 498 -4.27 8.46 -9.52
C ALA A 498 -3.40 9.71 -9.33
N HIS A 499 -3.22 10.49 -10.39
CA HIS A 499 -2.41 11.70 -10.41
C HIS A 499 -3.27 12.96 -10.27
N ASP A 500 -2.74 13.99 -9.64
CA ASP A 500 -3.46 15.26 -9.39
C ASP A 500 -3.83 16.01 -10.67
N GLU A 501 -3.19 15.73 -11.81
CA GLU A 501 -3.63 16.22 -13.11
C GLU A 501 -4.82 15.42 -13.70
N GLY A 502 -5.33 14.43 -12.98
CA GLY A 502 -6.54 13.67 -13.30
C GLY A 502 -6.34 12.37 -14.08
N THR A 503 -5.12 11.97 -14.37
CA THR A 503 -4.86 10.66 -14.97
C THR A 503 -4.97 9.56 -13.91
N VAL A 504 -5.72 8.49 -14.22
CA VAL A 504 -5.76 7.27 -13.41
C VAL A 504 -5.27 6.11 -14.26
N THR A 505 -4.23 5.45 -13.77
CA THR A 505 -3.58 4.32 -14.43
C THR A 505 -3.98 3.00 -13.78
N LEU A 506 -4.25 2.00 -14.60
CA LEU A 506 -4.52 0.63 -14.19
C LEU A 506 -3.76 -0.33 -15.09
N ALA A 507 -3.16 -1.38 -14.53
CA ALA A 507 -2.45 -2.41 -15.27
C ALA A 507 -2.82 -3.81 -14.78
N ALA A 508 -2.74 -4.78 -15.71
CA ALA A 508 -2.88 -6.19 -15.45
C ALA A 508 -2.11 -7.02 -16.48
N GLY A 509 -1.91 -8.30 -16.18
CA GLY A 509 -1.24 -9.20 -17.10
C GLY A 509 -1.35 -10.66 -16.66
N GLY A 510 -0.69 -11.53 -17.38
CA GLY A 510 -0.68 -12.97 -17.17
C GLY A 510 0.70 -13.58 -17.40
N ALA A 511 0.86 -14.81 -16.94
CA ALA A 511 2.04 -15.62 -17.15
C ALA A 511 1.91 -16.36 -18.49
N ILE A 512 2.72 -16.00 -19.46
CA ILE A 512 2.77 -16.64 -20.76
C ILE A 512 3.74 -17.82 -20.70
N VAL A 513 3.23 -18.99 -21.08
CA VAL A 513 3.99 -20.24 -21.20
C VAL A 513 3.87 -20.79 -22.63
N ALA A 514 4.61 -21.85 -22.95
CA ALA A 514 4.64 -22.41 -24.30
C ALA A 514 3.25 -22.76 -24.85
N ASP A 515 2.36 -23.29 -24.00
CA ASP A 515 1.01 -23.74 -24.36
C ASP A 515 -0.08 -22.67 -24.17
N SER A 516 0.28 -21.41 -23.90
CA SER A 516 -0.69 -20.30 -23.76
C SER A 516 -1.45 -20.06 -25.06
N ASP A 517 -2.78 -19.89 -24.96
CA ASP A 517 -3.61 -19.44 -26.09
C ASP A 517 -3.68 -17.90 -26.07
N PRO A 518 -3.27 -17.21 -27.16
CA PRO A 518 -3.23 -15.74 -27.17
C PRO A 518 -4.57 -15.08 -26.88
N THR A 519 -5.69 -15.66 -27.33
CA THR A 519 -7.04 -15.13 -27.09
C THR A 519 -7.42 -15.31 -25.62
N ALA A 520 -7.16 -16.50 -25.07
CA ALA A 520 -7.44 -16.77 -23.65
C ALA A 520 -6.61 -15.88 -22.71
N GLU A 521 -5.33 -15.64 -23.02
CA GLU A 521 -4.46 -14.75 -22.24
C GLU A 521 -4.94 -13.28 -22.30
N TYR A 522 -5.44 -12.82 -23.45
CA TYR A 522 -6.04 -11.50 -23.57
C TYR A 522 -7.31 -11.36 -22.72
N GLU A 523 -8.20 -12.34 -22.76
CA GLU A 523 -9.42 -12.34 -21.94
C GLU A 523 -9.12 -12.44 -20.44
N GLU A 524 -8.09 -13.20 -20.07
CA GLU A 524 -7.62 -13.27 -18.68
C GLU A 524 -7.09 -11.91 -18.20
N MET A 525 -6.30 -11.22 -19.01
CA MET A 525 -5.81 -9.87 -18.73
C MET A 525 -6.96 -8.88 -18.55
N LEU A 526 -7.96 -8.87 -19.44
CA LEU A 526 -9.16 -8.04 -19.31
C LEU A 526 -9.95 -8.35 -18.04
N THR A 527 -10.08 -9.64 -17.71
CA THR A 527 -10.77 -10.09 -16.49
C THR A 527 -10.07 -9.54 -15.24
N LYS A 528 -8.74 -9.53 -15.23
CA LYS A 528 -7.96 -8.96 -14.11
C LYS A 528 -8.06 -7.44 -14.02
N LEU A 529 -8.12 -6.72 -15.16
CA LEU A 529 -8.40 -5.28 -15.19
C LEU A 529 -9.79 -4.99 -14.59
N ARG A 530 -10.82 -5.72 -15.06
CA ARG A 530 -12.20 -5.58 -14.56
C ARG A 530 -12.31 -5.89 -13.06
N ALA A 531 -11.60 -6.91 -12.57
CA ALA A 531 -11.61 -7.29 -11.15
C ALA A 531 -10.99 -6.24 -10.23
N ALA A 532 -10.12 -5.37 -10.73
CA ALA A 532 -9.54 -4.27 -9.95
C ALA A 532 -10.47 -3.04 -9.85
N LEU A 533 -11.52 -2.98 -10.69
CA LEU A 533 -12.45 -1.85 -10.79
C LEU A 533 -13.82 -2.23 -10.23
N PRO A 534 -14.28 -1.63 -9.12
CA PRO A 534 -15.67 -1.77 -8.74
C PRO A 534 -16.59 -1.10 -9.77
N PRO A 535 -17.80 -1.67 -10.05
CA PRO A 535 -18.75 -1.09 -11.00
C PRO A 535 -19.15 0.35 -10.68
N SER A 536 -19.07 0.75 -9.40
CA SER A 536 -19.33 2.11 -8.92
C SER A 536 -18.17 3.10 -9.16
N VAL A 537 -17.00 2.62 -9.58
CA VAL A 537 -15.81 3.45 -9.88
C VAL A 537 -15.59 3.58 -11.38
N GLY A 538 -15.66 2.47 -12.11
CA GLY A 538 -15.37 2.50 -13.53
C GLY A 538 -15.56 1.15 -14.23
N ARG A 539 -15.28 1.16 -15.53
CA ARG A 539 -15.30 -0.04 -16.35
C ARG A 539 -14.27 0.01 -17.47
N VAL A 540 -13.81 -1.17 -17.88
CA VAL A 540 -13.02 -1.32 -19.11
C VAL A 540 -13.99 -1.33 -20.29
N VAL A 541 -13.75 -0.48 -21.28
CA VAL A 541 -14.57 -0.33 -22.50
C VAL A 541 -13.77 -0.76 -23.72
N GLU A 542 -14.41 -1.50 -24.63
CA GLU A 542 -13.84 -1.94 -25.91
C GLU A 542 -13.82 -0.82 -26.94
#